data_c2b432648703733e926dc9da94e6baaa
#
_entry.id   c2b432648703733e926dc9da94e6baaa
#
_cell.length_a   1.000
_cell.length_b   1.000
_cell.length_c   1.000
_cell.angle_alpha   90.00
_cell.angle_beta   90.00
_cell.angle_gamma   90.00
#
_symmetry.space_group_name_H-M   'P 1'
#
loop_
_entity.id
_entity.type
_entity.pdbx_description
1 polymer ?
#
loop_
_entity_poly.entity_id
_entity_poly.type
_entity_poly.pdbx_seq_one_letter_code
_entity_poly.pdbx_strand_id
1 'polypeptide(L)'
;MRKLFLYSLITIFTILGFSSCLTKPDFPFQPSISFSSIKKISFIDDFGGPGDSVIIGIKFRDGNGDIGLTTSDTTGNFAPFLPDKSRNPFYYNYYCTIYRRNKFSGEYERFTMFLPPPNSNIEANIHGRVPPLLENARPSPIEGELFYEPPVISDLYNDSSIPDPTKLNKRDSIKFEVFIYDRALNKSNTIMTSAILVNP
;
A
#
# COMPACT_ATOMS: atom_id res chain seq x y z
N MET A 1 44.95 -29.83 36.84
CA MET A 1 45.21 -29.60 35.40
C MET A 1 43.99 -29.93 34.48
N ARG A 2 43.39 -31.12 34.60
CA ARG A 2 42.26 -31.53 33.74
C ARG A 2 41.01 -30.60 33.83
N LYS A 3 40.65 -30.10 35.01
CA LYS A 3 39.50 -29.19 35.21
C LYS A 3 39.73 -27.79 34.62
N LEU A 4 40.96 -27.27 34.73
CA LEU A 4 41.32 -25.96 34.11
C LEU A 4 41.25 -26.00 32.58
N PHE A 5 41.66 -27.14 32.00
CA PHE A 5 41.60 -27.34 30.55
C PHE A 5 40.14 -27.40 30.05
N LEU A 6 39.24 -28.02 30.82
CA LEU A 6 37.82 -28.10 30.51
C LEU A 6 37.14 -26.75 30.57
N TYR A 7 37.44 -25.92 31.57
CA TYR A 7 36.91 -24.56 31.68
C TYR A 7 37.41 -23.64 30.55
N SER A 8 38.68 -23.76 30.20
CA SER A 8 39.26 -23.02 29.05
C SER A 8 38.60 -23.40 27.72
N LEU A 9 38.31 -24.69 27.52
CA LEU A 9 37.64 -25.17 26.31
C LEU A 9 36.18 -24.67 26.20
N ILE A 10 35.46 -24.67 27.33
CA ILE A 10 34.08 -24.15 27.40
C ILE A 10 34.04 -22.65 27.15
N THR A 11 35.00 -21.88 27.69
CA THR A 11 35.05 -20.41 27.49
C THR A 11 35.37 -20.06 26.03
N ILE A 12 36.23 -20.82 25.36
CA ILE A 12 36.56 -20.64 23.94
C ILE A 12 35.34 -20.97 23.07
N PHE A 13 34.57 -21.99 23.40
CA PHE A 13 33.36 -22.38 22.63
C PHE A 13 32.23 -21.36 22.78
N THR A 14 32.09 -20.72 23.96
CA THR A 14 31.10 -19.63 24.14
C THR A 14 31.44 -18.34 23.41
N ILE A 15 32.73 -18.01 23.24
CA ILE A 15 33.17 -16.82 22.51
C ILE A 15 32.98 -16.95 20.99
N LEU A 16 33.16 -18.18 20.46
CA LEU A 16 32.98 -18.48 19.03
C LEU A 16 31.50 -18.52 18.58
N GLY A 17 30.55 -18.71 19.51
CA GLY A 17 29.12 -18.85 19.20
C GLY A 17 28.40 -17.52 18.91
N PHE A 18 29.00 -16.36 19.18
CA PHE A 18 28.34 -15.05 19.06
C PHE A 18 28.76 -14.23 17.83
N SER A 19 29.57 -14.79 16.93
CA SER A 19 29.89 -14.15 15.65
C SER A 19 28.75 -14.36 14.63
N SER A 20 27.49 -14.09 14.99
CA SER A 20 26.44 -13.90 13.99
C SER A 20 26.73 -12.59 13.28
N CYS A 21 27.49 -12.66 12.20
CA CYS A 21 27.66 -11.57 11.29
C CYS A 21 26.29 -11.32 10.65
N LEU A 22 25.52 -10.38 11.21
CA LEU A 22 24.32 -9.82 10.56
C LEU A 22 24.81 -9.14 9.29
N THR A 23 24.92 -9.90 8.22
CA THR A 23 25.13 -9.31 6.88
C THR A 23 23.91 -8.47 6.55
N LYS A 24 24.16 -7.17 6.32
CA LYS A 24 23.13 -6.25 5.87
C LYS A 24 22.52 -6.82 4.59
N PRO A 25 21.18 -6.91 4.46
CA PRO A 25 20.55 -7.35 3.22
C PRO A 25 20.99 -6.47 2.05
N ASP A 26 21.23 -7.09 0.91
CA ASP A 26 21.55 -6.39 -0.34
C ASP A 26 20.29 -6.40 -1.22
N PHE A 27 19.50 -5.33 -1.12
CA PHE A 27 18.31 -5.14 -1.93
C PHE A 27 18.59 -4.10 -3.03
N PRO A 28 17.97 -4.23 -4.21
CA PRO A 28 17.97 -3.16 -5.21
C PRO A 28 17.41 -1.86 -4.62
N PHE A 29 17.92 -0.71 -5.12
CA PHE A 29 17.37 0.61 -4.73
C PHE A 29 15.93 0.83 -5.25
N GLN A 30 15.56 0.14 -6.32
CA GLN A 30 14.18 0.12 -6.77
C GLN A 30 13.34 -0.69 -5.79
N PRO A 31 12.27 -0.12 -5.21
CA PRO A 31 11.42 -0.83 -4.28
C PRO A 31 10.73 -2.01 -4.94
N SER A 32 10.51 -3.07 -4.18
CA SER A 32 9.72 -4.22 -4.59
C SER A 32 8.64 -4.52 -3.57
N ILE A 33 7.46 -4.94 -4.06
CA ILE A 33 6.32 -5.26 -3.21
C ILE A 33 5.73 -6.62 -3.54
N SER A 34 5.08 -7.23 -2.55
CA SER A 34 4.25 -8.42 -2.72
C SER A 34 2.98 -8.31 -1.90
N PHE A 35 1.91 -8.93 -2.38
CA PHE A 35 0.65 -8.98 -1.63
C PHE A 35 0.82 -9.78 -0.35
N SER A 36 0.30 -9.26 0.76
CA SER A 36 0.30 -9.94 2.05
C SER A 36 -1.11 -10.32 2.49
N SER A 37 -1.97 -9.31 2.62
CA SER A 37 -3.31 -9.52 3.16
C SER A 37 -4.30 -8.48 2.66
N ILE A 38 -5.58 -8.83 2.72
CA ILE A 38 -6.67 -7.87 2.57
C ILE A 38 -7.76 -8.18 3.59
N LYS A 39 -8.18 -7.17 4.33
CA LYS A 39 -9.25 -7.26 5.32
C LYS A 39 -10.33 -6.25 4.97
N LYS A 40 -11.59 -6.70 5.02
CA LYS A 40 -12.76 -5.84 4.87
C LYS A 40 -13.52 -5.82 6.19
N ILE A 41 -14.00 -4.63 6.60
CA ILE A 41 -14.83 -4.40 7.76
C ILE A 41 -16.05 -3.63 7.27
N SER A 42 -17.22 -4.27 7.30
CA SER A 42 -18.49 -3.60 6.96
C SER A 42 -19.02 -2.86 8.18
N PHE A 43 -19.58 -1.68 7.97
CA PHE A 43 -20.16 -0.84 9.03
C PHE A 43 -21.40 -0.10 8.50
N ILE A 44 -22.11 0.54 9.40
CA ILE A 44 -23.15 1.52 9.10
C ILE A 44 -22.61 2.88 9.52
N ASP A 45 -22.66 3.86 8.63
CA ASP A 45 -22.22 5.21 8.92
C ASP A 45 -23.22 5.98 9.82
N ASP A 46 -22.84 7.19 10.23
CA ASP A 46 -23.66 8.03 11.12
C ASP A 46 -25.01 8.47 10.49
N PHE A 47 -25.15 8.31 9.18
CA PHE A 47 -26.37 8.62 8.42
C PHE A 47 -27.21 7.37 8.12
N GLY A 48 -26.79 6.20 8.62
CA GLY A 48 -27.47 4.93 8.40
C GLY A 48 -27.13 4.24 7.08
N GLY A 49 -26.17 4.77 6.33
CA GLY A 49 -25.65 4.19 5.07
C GLY A 49 -24.67 3.03 5.32
N PRO A 50 -24.71 1.99 4.48
CA PRO A 50 -23.71 0.92 4.56
C PRO A 50 -22.36 1.37 4.01
N GLY A 51 -21.28 0.95 4.64
CA GLY A 51 -19.93 1.19 4.20
C GLY A 51 -19.01 0.00 4.42
N ASP A 52 -17.92 -0.06 3.67
CA ASP A 52 -16.83 -1.00 3.90
C ASP A 52 -15.52 -0.22 4.08
N SER A 53 -14.81 -0.50 5.16
CA SER A 53 -13.40 -0.17 5.32
C SER A 53 -12.56 -1.34 4.84
N VAL A 54 -11.53 -1.05 4.06
CA VAL A 54 -10.64 -2.06 3.48
C VAL A 54 -9.21 -1.76 3.93
N ILE A 55 -8.54 -2.75 4.51
CA ILE A 55 -7.13 -2.66 4.89
C ILE A 55 -6.35 -3.58 3.97
N ILE A 56 -5.42 -3.02 3.21
CA ILE A 56 -4.54 -3.73 2.26
C ILE A 56 -3.15 -3.85 2.87
N GLY A 57 -2.70 -5.08 3.10
CA GLY A 57 -1.33 -5.38 3.56
C GLY A 57 -0.44 -5.74 2.37
N ILE A 58 0.72 -5.09 2.29
CA ILE A 58 1.79 -5.42 1.35
C ILE A 58 3.09 -5.61 2.09
N LYS A 59 3.89 -6.59 1.68
CA LYS A 59 5.30 -6.68 2.08
C LYS A 59 6.12 -5.86 1.10
N PHE A 60 7.13 -5.17 1.62
CA PHE A 60 8.03 -4.36 0.81
C PHE A 60 9.49 -4.67 1.11
N ARG A 61 10.38 -4.38 0.12
CA ARG A 61 11.83 -4.32 0.24
C ARG A 61 12.35 -3.13 -0.53
N ASP A 62 13.34 -2.46 0.05
CA ASP A 62 13.97 -1.29 -0.56
C ASP A 62 15.43 -1.16 -0.11
N GLY A 63 16.35 -0.94 -1.04
CA GLY A 63 17.79 -1.01 -0.80
C GLY A 63 18.37 0.22 -0.10
N ASN A 64 17.77 1.38 -0.22
CA ASN A 64 18.21 2.63 0.41
C ASN A 64 17.24 3.16 1.48
N GLY A 65 16.05 2.58 1.61
CA GLY A 65 15.10 2.89 2.66
C GLY A 65 14.41 4.24 2.52
N ASP A 66 14.29 4.75 1.31
CA ASP A 66 13.70 6.07 1.04
C ASP A 66 12.21 6.03 0.67
N ILE A 67 11.52 4.93 0.99
CA ILE A 67 10.06 4.88 0.88
C ILE A 67 9.44 5.85 1.87
N GLY A 68 8.54 6.69 1.36
CA GLY A 68 7.69 7.54 2.17
C GLY A 68 7.81 9.03 1.86
N LEU A 69 6.71 9.75 2.14
CA LEU A 69 6.60 11.20 2.00
C LEU A 69 6.03 11.81 3.27
N THR A 70 6.63 12.89 3.74
CA THR A 70 6.10 13.66 4.87
C THR A 70 4.94 14.55 4.42
N THR A 71 4.17 15.07 5.37
CA THR A 71 3.10 16.04 5.09
C THR A 71 3.64 17.36 4.51
N SER A 72 4.91 17.69 4.74
CA SER A 72 5.59 18.88 4.22
C SER A 72 6.17 18.71 2.81
N ASP A 73 6.21 17.49 2.28
CA ASP A 73 6.66 17.23 0.89
C ASP A 73 5.58 17.68 -0.11
N THR A 74 5.40 18.99 -0.29
CA THR A 74 4.35 19.59 -1.12
C THR A 74 4.92 20.53 -2.19
N THR A 75 6.22 20.47 -2.46
CA THR A 75 6.92 21.29 -3.45
C THR A 75 7.77 20.45 -4.39
N GLY A 76 8.22 21.04 -5.49
CA GLY A 76 9.06 20.35 -6.47
C GLY A 76 8.39 19.09 -7.02
N ASN A 77 9.09 17.98 -7.01
CA ASN A 77 8.61 16.70 -7.53
C ASN A 77 7.34 16.18 -6.82
N PHE A 78 7.08 16.65 -5.60
CA PHE A 78 5.94 16.19 -4.78
C PHE A 78 4.82 17.25 -4.64
N ALA A 79 4.88 18.32 -5.44
CA ALA A 79 3.80 19.31 -5.49
C ALA A 79 2.47 18.64 -5.90
N PRO A 80 1.31 19.10 -5.39
CA PRO A 80 0.02 18.49 -5.74
C PRO A 80 -0.34 18.66 -7.22
N PHE A 81 0.16 19.72 -7.84
CA PHE A 81 -0.08 20.04 -9.25
C PHE A 81 1.21 20.38 -9.97
N LEU A 82 1.28 20.04 -11.25
CA LEU A 82 2.33 20.47 -12.16
C LEU A 82 2.12 21.95 -12.56
N PRO A 83 3.11 22.62 -13.22
CA PRO A 83 2.98 24.01 -13.66
C PRO A 83 1.80 24.25 -14.61
N ASP A 84 1.38 23.24 -15.38
CA ASP A 84 0.23 23.27 -16.27
C ASP A 84 -1.12 23.05 -15.56
N LYS A 85 -1.12 22.99 -14.22
CA LYS A 85 -2.26 22.71 -13.33
C LYS A 85 -2.83 21.29 -13.44
N SER A 86 -2.19 20.39 -14.17
CA SER A 86 -2.54 18.97 -14.13
C SER A 86 -2.13 18.35 -12.78
N ARG A 87 -2.76 17.25 -12.41
CA ARG A 87 -2.37 16.52 -11.20
C ARG A 87 -0.97 15.94 -11.36
N ASN A 88 -0.12 16.16 -10.35
CA ASN A 88 1.22 15.61 -10.35
C ASN A 88 1.16 14.10 -10.06
N PRO A 89 1.69 13.25 -10.97
CA PRO A 89 1.71 11.80 -10.77
C PRO A 89 2.59 11.35 -9.60
N PHE A 90 3.44 12.22 -9.03
CA PHE A 90 4.30 11.90 -7.89
C PHE A 90 3.83 12.52 -6.56
N TYR A 91 2.66 13.18 -6.56
CA TYR A 91 2.08 13.70 -5.32
C TYR A 91 1.76 12.58 -4.34
N TYR A 92 1.30 11.43 -4.82
CA TYR A 92 1.12 10.22 -4.04
C TYR A 92 2.33 9.30 -4.22
N ASN A 93 2.61 8.49 -3.20
CA ASN A 93 3.62 7.44 -3.27
C ASN A 93 3.05 6.03 -3.07
N TYR A 94 1.77 5.90 -2.77
CA TYR A 94 1.02 4.65 -2.74
C TYR A 94 -0.15 4.75 -3.72
N TYR A 95 -0.08 3.98 -4.77
CA TYR A 95 -1.09 3.94 -5.82
C TYR A 95 -1.99 2.74 -5.62
N CYS A 96 -3.28 3.00 -5.56
CA CYS A 96 -4.32 1.99 -5.38
C CYS A 96 -5.42 2.25 -6.40
N THR A 97 -5.76 1.25 -7.19
CA THR A 97 -6.79 1.33 -8.23
C THR A 97 -7.75 0.16 -8.06
N ILE A 98 -9.05 0.43 -8.09
CA ILE A 98 -10.08 -0.61 -8.01
C ILE A 98 -10.26 -1.28 -9.36
N TYR A 99 -10.34 -2.60 -9.34
CA TYR A 99 -10.79 -3.44 -10.45
C TYR A 99 -12.06 -4.17 -10.03
N ARG A 100 -13.12 -4.06 -10.82
CA ARG A 100 -14.40 -4.72 -10.58
C ARG A 100 -14.58 -5.87 -11.55
N ARG A 101 -15.10 -6.98 -11.06
CA ARG A 101 -15.42 -8.13 -11.91
C ARG A 101 -16.60 -7.81 -12.81
N ASN A 102 -16.41 -7.91 -14.11
CA ASN A 102 -17.48 -7.84 -15.08
C ASN A 102 -18.36 -9.08 -14.96
N LYS A 103 -19.68 -8.88 -14.82
CA LYS A 103 -20.64 -9.98 -14.59
C LYS A 103 -20.85 -10.85 -15.84
N PHE A 104 -20.51 -10.34 -17.03
CA PHE A 104 -20.70 -11.04 -18.28
C PHE A 104 -19.43 -11.78 -18.72
N SER A 105 -18.28 -11.09 -18.74
CA SER A 105 -17.00 -11.68 -19.12
C SER A 105 -16.33 -12.48 -18.01
N GLY A 106 -16.64 -12.16 -16.75
CA GLY A 106 -15.97 -12.72 -15.58
C GLY A 106 -14.59 -12.11 -15.30
N GLU A 107 -14.08 -11.24 -16.19
CA GLU A 107 -12.79 -10.59 -16.07
C GLU A 107 -12.85 -9.39 -15.11
N TYR A 108 -11.69 -9.02 -14.55
CA TYR A 108 -11.56 -7.84 -13.72
C TYR A 108 -11.14 -6.65 -14.56
N GLU A 109 -11.97 -5.62 -14.60
CA GLU A 109 -11.79 -4.40 -15.38
C GLU A 109 -11.59 -3.21 -14.44
N ARG A 110 -10.75 -2.24 -14.84
CA ARG A 110 -10.54 -1.01 -14.06
C ARG A 110 -11.88 -0.34 -13.81
N PHE A 111 -12.16 -0.06 -12.54
CA PHE A 111 -13.35 0.66 -12.13
C PHE A 111 -13.02 2.14 -11.95
N THR A 112 -13.57 2.99 -12.81
CA THR A 112 -13.38 4.43 -12.76
C THR A 112 -14.45 5.06 -11.88
N MET A 113 -14.02 5.81 -10.89
CA MET A 113 -14.87 6.55 -9.98
C MET A 113 -14.85 8.03 -10.35
N PHE A 114 -15.94 8.72 -10.11
CA PHE A 114 -16.03 10.16 -10.30
C PHE A 114 -16.44 10.85 -9.00
N LEU A 115 -15.97 12.08 -8.81
CA LEU A 115 -16.38 12.90 -7.68
C LEU A 115 -17.88 13.24 -7.79
N PRO A 116 -18.57 13.48 -6.66
CA PRO A 116 -19.95 13.93 -6.69
C PRO A 116 -20.07 15.35 -7.30
N PRO A 117 -21.27 15.74 -7.77
CA PRO A 117 -21.50 17.09 -8.25
C PRO A 117 -21.05 18.18 -7.27
N PRO A 118 -20.52 19.31 -7.74
CA PRO A 118 -20.43 19.74 -9.15
C PRO A 118 -19.23 19.17 -9.94
N ASN A 119 -18.39 18.33 -9.34
CA ASN A 119 -17.12 17.85 -9.90
C ASN A 119 -17.23 16.48 -10.57
N SER A 120 -18.40 16.08 -11.05
CA SER A 120 -18.68 14.75 -11.60
C SER A 120 -17.90 14.37 -12.87
N ASN A 121 -17.14 15.30 -13.46
CA ASN A 121 -16.22 15.05 -14.56
C ASN A 121 -14.77 14.76 -14.10
N ILE A 122 -14.50 14.84 -12.79
CA ILE A 122 -13.17 14.59 -12.23
C ILE A 122 -13.11 13.15 -11.70
N GLU A 123 -12.17 12.39 -12.24
CA GLU A 123 -11.90 11.05 -11.72
C GLU A 123 -11.44 11.13 -10.25
N ALA A 124 -12.15 10.45 -9.38
CA ALA A 124 -11.74 10.24 -8.00
C ALA A 124 -10.64 9.17 -7.94
N ASN A 125 -9.78 9.25 -6.96
CA ASN A 125 -8.79 8.21 -6.70
C ASN A 125 -8.73 7.88 -5.21
N ILE A 126 -8.22 6.71 -4.92
CA ILE A 126 -7.97 6.19 -3.58
C ILE A 126 -6.47 6.02 -3.32
N HIS A 127 -5.65 6.81 -3.99
CA HIS A 127 -4.20 6.83 -3.77
C HIS A 127 -3.88 7.46 -2.43
N GLY A 128 -2.70 7.17 -1.91
CA GLY A 128 -2.28 7.66 -0.60
C GLY A 128 -0.83 8.07 -0.52
N ARG A 129 -0.51 8.65 0.62
CA ARG A 129 0.84 9.01 0.99
C ARG A 129 1.24 8.20 2.21
N VAL A 130 2.19 7.30 2.01
CA VAL A 130 2.81 6.55 3.09
C VAL A 130 3.87 7.44 3.73
N PRO A 131 3.89 7.58 5.06
CA PRO A 131 4.94 8.35 5.74
C PRO A 131 6.31 7.68 5.60
N PRO A 132 7.41 8.42 5.81
CA PRO A 132 8.74 7.84 5.80
C PRO A 132 8.85 6.65 6.75
N LEU A 133 9.37 5.54 6.24
CA LEU A 133 9.55 4.31 7.03
C LEU A 133 10.88 4.31 7.79
N LEU A 134 11.83 5.14 7.35
CA LEU A 134 13.04 5.49 8.09
C LEU A 134 13.06 7.00 8.34
N GLU A 135 12.89 7.40 9.59
CA GLU A 135 13.05 8.79 10.00
C GLU A 135 14.50 9.08 10.39
N ASN A 136 15.08 10.13 9.78
CA ASN A 136 16.41 10.67 10.15
C ASN A 136 17.56 9.65 10.12
N ALA A 137 17.39 8.52 9.46
CA ALA A 137 18.40 7.48 9.38
C ALA A 137 19.30 7.66 8.14
N ARG A 138 20.50 7.09 8.22
CA ARG A 138 21.35 6.94 7.02
C ARG A 138 20.66 5.97 6.06
N PRO A 139 20.77 6.16 4.73
CA PRO A 139 20.27 5.22 3.75
C PRO A 139 20.67 3.79 4.08
N SER A 140 19.68 2.92 4.16
CA SER A 140 19.87 1.54 4.60
C SER A 140 18.77 0.67 4.03
N PRO A 141 19.07 -0.57 3.62
CA PRO A 141 18.04 -1.51 3.22
C PRO A 141 17.00 -1.69 4.30
N ILE A 142 15.75 -1.69 3.87
CA ILE A 142 14.59 -1.96 4.70
C ILE A 142 13.71 -3.03 4.07
N GLU A 143 13.08 -3.82 4.91
CA GLU A 143 11.98 -4.69 4.56
C GLU A 143 10.95 -4.70 5.68
N GLY A 144 9.71 -4.97 5.33
CA GLY A 144 8.64 -5.02 6.32
C GLY A 144 7.29 -5.24 5.68
N GLU A 145 6.27 -4.93 6.45
CA GLU A 145 4.88 -4.97 6.02
C GLU A 145 4.25 -3.59 6.23
N LEU A 146 3.53 -3.14 5.24
CA LEU A 146 2.81 -1.87 5.21
C LEU A 146 1.33 -2.16 5.08
N PHE A 147 0.54 -1.49 5.91
CA PHE A 147 -0.92 -1.53 5.84
C PHE A 147 -1.44 -0.19 5.36
N TYR A 148 -2.25 -0.23 4.32
CA TYR A 148 -2.89 0.94 3.75
C TYR A 148 -4.40 0.78 3.81
N GLU A 149 -5.06 1.79 4.35
CA GLU A 149 -6.51 1.91 4.38
C GLU A 149 -6.91 3.02 3.39
N PRO A 150 -7.44 2.65 2.21
CA PRO A 150 -7.98 3.64 1.28
C PRO A 150 -9.08 4.45 1.94
N PRO A 151 -9.31 5.72 1.53
CA PRO A 151 -10.45 6.48 1.99
C PRO A 151 -11.74 5.66 1.85
N VAL A 152 -12.62 5.77 2.83
CA VAL A 152 -13.89 5.03 2.88
C VAL A 152 -14.67 5.22 1.58
N ILE A 153 -15.09 4.12 1.01
CA ILE A 153 -15.76 4.08 -0.30
C ILE A 153 -17.28 4.02 -0.19
N SER A 154 -17.86 4.45 0.95
CA SER A 154 -19.32 4.48 1.17
C SER A 154 -20.04 5.27 0.07
N ASP A 155 -19.50 6.42 -0.34
CA ASP A 155 -20.08 7.25 -1.40
C ASP A 155 -20.08 6.58 -2.78
N LEU A 156 -19.36 5.48 -2.93
CA LEU A 156 -19.29 4.71 -4.17
C LEU A 156 -20.35 3.63 -4.24
N TYR A 157 -21.06 3.38 -3.15
CA TYR A 157 -22.07 2.34 -3.11
C TYR A 157 -23.37 2.79 -3.78
N ASN A 158 -24.00 1.81 -4.40
CA ASN A 158 -25.33 1.98 -4.93
C ASN A 158 -26.35 1.51 -3.90
N ASP A 159 -27.03 2.44 -3.26
CA ASP A 159 -28.09 2.17 -2.27
C ASP A 159 -29.42 1.76 -2.93
N SER A 160 -29.50 1.91 -4.26
CA SER A 160 -30.68 1.53 -5.02
C SER A 160 -30.70 0.02 -5.29
N SER A 161 -31.88 -0.57 -5.36
CA SER A 161 -32.09 -1.93 -5.88
C SER A 161 -31.81 -2.05 -7.38
N ILE A 162 -31.73 -0.93 -8.11
CA ILE A 162 -31.42 -0.88 -9.53
C ILE A 162 -29.90 -0.77 -9.69
N PRO A 163 -29.23 -1.71 -10.38
CA PRO A 163 -27.79 -1.64 -10.60
C PRO A 163 -27.37 -0.36 -11.31
N ASP A 164 -26.34 0.30 -10.76
CA ASP A 164 -25.71 1.49 -11.34
C ASP A 164 -24.30 1.12 -11.80
N PRO A 165 -23.95 1.20 -13.08
CA PRO A 165 -22.63 0.86 -13.58
C PRO A 165 -21.52 1.79 -13.08
N THR A 166 -21.87 3.02 -12.66
CA THR A 166 -20.92 4.02 -12.14
C THR A 166 -20.63 3.88 -10.66
N LYS A 167 -21.36 2.99 -9.97
CA LYS A 167 -21.21 2.70 -8.55
C LYS A 167 -20.89 1.24 -8.27
N LEU A 168 -20.39 0.96 -7.09
CA LEU A 168 -20.23 -0.41 -6.58
C LEU A 168 -21.57 -0.93 -6.11
N ASN A 169 -22.03 -1.99 -6.73
CA ASN A 169 -23.29 -2.62 -6.39
C ASN A 169 -23.08 -3.73 -5.36
N LYS A 170 -24.12 -4.03 -4.60
CA LYS A 170 -24.13 -5.14 -3.65
C LYS A 170 -23.60 -6.43 -4.29
N ARG A 171 -22.66 -7.08 -3.60
CA ARG A 171 -21.98 -8.30 -4.03
C ARG A 171 -21.10 -8.14 -5.28
N ASP A 172 -20.77 -6.93 -5.68
CA ASP A 172 -19.70 -6.76 -6.67
C ASP A 172 -18.40 -7.34 -6.10
N SER A 173 -17.68 -8.07 -6.94
CA SER A 173 -16.36 -8.59 -6.58
C SER A 173 -15.31 -7.60 -7.06
N ILE A 174 -14.46 -7.14 -6.16
CA ILE A 174 -13.41 -6.17 -6.46
C ILE A 174 -12.03 -6.67 -6.04
N LYS A 175 -11.01 -6.16 -6.71
CA LYS A 175 -9.59 -6.29 -6.40
C LYS A 175 -8.96 -4.92 -6.43
N PHE A 176 -7.76 -4.82 -5.85
CA PHE A 176 -6.97 -3.60 -5.91
C PHE A 176 -5.65 -3.89 -6.62
N GLU A 177 -5.36 -3.07 -7.61
CA GLU A 177 -4.02 -2.97 -8.19
C GLU A 177 -3.21 -1.99 -7.35
N VAL A 178 -1.99 -2.41 -6.93
CA VAL A 178 -1.14 -1.61 -6.05
C VAL A 178 0.28 -1.55 -6.60
N PHE A 179 0.86 -0.35 -6.53
CA PHE A 179 2.29 -0.09 -6.67
C PHE A 179 2.69 1.12 -5.81
N ILE A 180 3.97 1.25 -5.53
CA ILE A 180 4.52 2.37 -4.74
C ILE A 180 5.63 3.07 -5.51
N TYR A 181 5.89 4.33 -5.12
CA TYR A 181 7.10 5.08 -5.49
C TYR A 181 7.94 5.35 -4.24
N ASP A 182 9.27 5.29 -4.40
CA ASP A 182 10.22 5.83 -3.44
C ASP A 182 10.42 7.35 -3.63
N ARG A 183 11.28 7.97 -2.82
CA ARG A 183 11.60 9.41 -2.93
C ARG A 183 12.46 9.73 -4.14
N ALA A 184 13.20 8.76 -4.69
CA ALA A 184 13.96 8.88 -5.91
C ALA A 184 13.08 8.67 -7.17
N LEU A 185 11.77 8.51 -7.00
CA LEU A 185 10.77 8.28 -8.03
C LEU A 185 10.93 6.94 -8.77
N ASN A 186 11.59 5.96 -8.17
CA ASN A 186 11.59 4.61 -8.70
C ASN A 186 10.25 3.94 -8.38
N LYS A 187 9.62 3.39 -9.42
CA LYS A 187 8.38 2.63 -9.31
C LYS A 187 8.67 1.18 -8.93
N SER A 188 7.94 0.64 -7.96
CA SER A 188 7.95 -0.79 -7.66
C SER A 188 7.33 -1.61 -8.79
N ASN A 189 7.41 -2.94 -8.68
CA ASN A 189 6.50 -3.82 -9.41
C ASN A 189 5.05 -3.54 -9.02
N THR A 190 4.12 -3.91 -9.89
CA THR A 190 2.68 -3.81 -9.66
C THR A 190 2.16 -5.16 -9.19
N ILE A 191 1.26 -5.16 -8.20
CA ILE A 191 0.59 -6.36 -7.69
C ILE A 191 -0.92 -6.21 -7.76
N MET A 192 -1.62 -7.35 -7.72
CA MET A 192 -3.07 -7.41 -7.58
C MET A 192 -3.42 -8.14 -6.29
N THR A 193 -4.38 -7.60 -5.52
CA THR A 193 -4.86 -8.26 -4.29
C THR A 193 -5.72 -9.47 -4.59
N SER A 194 -6.01 -10.25 -3.56
CA SER A 194 -7.15 -11.17 -3.59
C SER A 194 -8.46 -10.41 -3.76
N ALA A 195 -9.47 -11.08 -4.27
CA ALA A 195 -10.80 -10.50 -4.43
C ALA A 195 -11.53 -10.41 -3.08
N ILE A 196 -12.30 -9.33 -2.92
CA ILE A 196 -13.28 -9.19 -1.85
C ILE A 196 -14.67 -8.92 -2.45
N LEU A 197 -15.72 -9.25 -1.72
CA LEU A 197 -17.08 -8.90 -2.08
C LEU A 197 -17.49 -7.62 -1.37
N VAL A 198 -17.99 -6.67 -2.14
CA VAL A 198 -18.66 -5.49 -1.62
C VAL A 198 -19.97 -5.92 -0.97
N ASN A 199 -20.21 -5.45 0.25
CA ASN A 199 -21.39 -5.82 1.00
C ASN A 199 -22.01 -4.57 1.65
N PRO A 200 -22.65 -3.70 0.89
CA PRO A 200 -23.44 -2.62 1.41
C PRO A 200 -24.71 -3.14 2.07
#